data_7a65a27665b3e3ac178504e65c1891bc
#
_entry.id   7a65a27665b3e3ac178504e65c1891bc
#
_cell.length_a   1.000
_cell.length_b   1.000
_cell.length_c   1.000
_cell.angle_alpha   90.00
_cell.angle_beta   90.00
_cell.angle_gamma   90.00
#
_symmetry.space_group_name_H-M   'P 1'
#
loop_
_entity.id
_entity.type
_entity.pdbx_description
1 polymer ?
#
loop_
_entity_poly.entity_id
_entity_poly.type
_entity_poly.pdbx_seq_one_letter_code
_entity_poly.pdbx_strand_id
1 'polypeptide(L)'
;MHEEKYGLPTNSDINPVGQRPRRKNLPEGLPVPAQLRAEPAASVDLESYMESLAGDISSLLAAEEKAALLASARELREAESARICLADYLRGQVGGVVELTTREGQASELRIVEVAQTWLLGEGYQRRVLVPVSAIMRVRQGSARRGRQRNERVDMRELGIAMRLEINAPLRALARKNRRVYITHEAGRFSGQIRHVGRDWLEIRDSAAPTGPQILALSGLIRIETNK
;
A
#
# COMPACT_ATOMS: atom_id res chain seq x y z
N MET A 1 46.19 6.41 0.76
CA MET A 1 47.20 5.38 0.80
C MET A 1 46.74 4.30 1.78
N HIS A 2 45.88 3.39 1.31
CA HIS A 2 45.65 2.03 1.81
C HIS A 2 44.67 1.36 0.84
N GLU A 3 45.27 0.57 -0.08
CA GLU A 3 44.57 -0.38 -0.95
C GLU A 3 44.24 -1.64 -0.12
N GLU A 4 42.99 -2.04 -0.09
CA GLU A 4 42.61 -3.40 0.33
C GLU A 4 42.15 -4.20 -0.88
N LYS A 5 42.98 -5.21 -1.18
CA LYS A 5 42.82 -6.21 -2.24
C LYS A 5 41.73 -7.20 -1.91
N TYR A 6 40.74 -7.29 -2.77
CA TYR A 6 39.80 -8.43 -2.80
C TYR A 6 40.46 -9.57 -3.60
N GLY A 7 40.88 -10.64 -2.90
CA GLY A 7 41.34 -11.89 -3.47
C GLY A 7 40.18 -12.80 -3.86
N LEU A 8 40.10 -13.15 -5.12
CA LEU A 8 39.28 -14.24 -5.66
C LEU A 8 39.87 -15.58 -5.29
N PRO A 9 39.09 -16.61 -4.89
CA PRO A 9 39.60 -17.97 -4.71
C PRO A 9 39.76 -18.65 -6.06
N THR A 10 41.00 -19.15 -6.30
CA THR A 10 41.38 -19.97 -7.44
C THR A 10 40.86 -21.40 -7.32
N ASN A 11 40.27 -21.83 -8.39
CA ASN A 11 39.78 -23.18 -8.68
C ASN A 11 40.98 -24.14 -8.86
N SER A 12 41.21 -25.07 -7.94
CA SER A 12 42.13 -26.20 -8.13
C SER A 12 41.84 -27.28 -7.09
N ASP A 13 40.92 -28.19 -7.40
CA ASP A 13 40.97 -29.55 -6.87
C ASP A 13 40.18 -30.48 -7.81
N ILE A 14 40.89 -30.87 -8.88
CA ILE A 14 40.51 -32.00 -9.74
C ILE A 14 41.06 -33.25 -9.08
N ASN A 15 40.17 -34.08 -8.58
CA ASN A 15 40.54 -35.38 -8.02
C ASN A 15 40.63 -36.44 -9.14
N PRO A 16 41.77 -37.16 -9.32
CA PRO A 16 41.91 -38.12 -10.39
C PRO A 16 41.23 -39.45 -10.08
N VAL A 17 40.69 -39.98 -11.16
CA VAL A 17 40.06 -41.27 -11.38
C VAL A 17 40.90 -42.46 -10.84
N GLY A 18 40.20 -43.37 -10.19
CA GLY A 18 40.54 -44.80 -10.29
C GLY A 18 41.21 -45.47 -9.10
N GLN A 19 40.40 -45.89 -8.14
CA GLN A 19 40.72 -47.08 -7.36
C GLN A 19 39.45 -47.90 -7.10
N ARG A 20 39.37 -49.08 -7.74
CA ARG A 20 38.35 -50.11 -7.46
C ARG A 20 38.59 -50.64 -6.02
N PRO A 21 37.58 -50.73 -5.15
CA PRO A 21 37.74 -51.38 -3.86
C PRO A 21 37.90 -52.87 -4.04
N ARG A 22 38.94 -53.44 -3.42
CA ARG A 22 39.22 -54.87 -3.31
C ARG A 22 38.03 -55.58 -2.66
N ARG A 23 37.57 -56.68 -3.30
CA ARG A 23 36.62 -57.64 -2.74
C ARG A 23 37.20 -58.20 -1.43
N LYS A 24 36.60 -57.90 -0.32
CA LYS A 24 36.83 -58.64 0.92
C LYS A 24 35.99 -59.92 0.88
N ASN A 25 36.71 -61.04 1.12
CA ASN A 25 36.15 -62.38 1.21
C ASN A 25 34.98 -62.40 2.23
N LEU A 26 33.82 -62.86 1.78
CA LEU A 26 32.72 -63.24 2.66
C LEU A 26 33.08 -64.53 3.36
N PRO A 27 32.83 -64.66 4.68
CA PRO A 27 32.94 -65.97 5.34
C PRO A 27 31.80 -66.88 4.88
N GLU A 28 32.16 -68.09 4.44
CA GLU A 28 31.23 -69.19 4.20
C GLU A 28 30.62 -69.61 5.54
N GLY A 29 29.29 -69.73 5.57
CA GLY A 29 28.60 -70.41 6.67
C GLY A 29 27.59 -69.56 7.42
N LEU A 30 26.54 -69.09 6.73
CA LEU A 30 25.30 -68.78 7.41
C LEU A 30 24.24 -69.77 6.99
N PRO A 31 23.49 -70.41 7.94
CA PRO A 31 22.43 -71.32 7.60
C PRO A 31 21.28 -70.54 6.91
N VAL A 32 20.91 -71.01 5.76
CA VAL A 32 19.71 -70.50 5.04
C VAL A 32 18.50 -70.86 5.89
N PRO A 33 17.70 -69.91 6.37
CA PRO A 33 16.45 -70.21 7.02
C PRO A 33 15.50 -70.70 5.95
N ALA A 34 15.23 -72.01 5.96
CA ALA A 34 14.14 -72.62 5.23
C ALA A 34 12.84 -72.16 5.87
N GLN A 35 12.21 -71.12 5.31
CA GLN A 35 10.78 -70.84 5.34
C GLN A 35 10.52 -69.40 4.78
N LEU A 36 10.85 -69.19 3.52
CA LEU A 36 10.10 -68.23 2.73
C LEU A 36 8.93 -69.00 2.17
N ARG A 37 7.89 -69.17 3.01
CA ARG A 37 6.52 -69.42 2.49
C ARG A 37 6.21 -68.21 1.65
N ALA A 38 6.11 -68.41 0.36
CA ALA A 38 5.51 -67.46 -0.54
C ALA A 38 4.06 -67.31 -0.04
N GLU A 39 3.79 -66.24 0.65
CA GLU A 39 2.41 -65.78 0.82
C GLU A 39 1.85 -65.57 -0.60
N PRO A 40 0.63 -66.06 -0.88
CA PRO A 40 0.02 -65.82 -2.16
C PRO A 40 -0.04 -64.29 -2.32
N ALA A 41 0.58 -63.79 -3.37
CA ALA A 41 0.47 -62.39 -3.76
C ALA A 41 -1.02 -62.09 -3.74
N ALA A 42 -1.44 -61.24 -2.76
CA ALA A 42 -2.83 -60.75 -2.73
C ALA A 42 -3.05 -60.17 -4.13
N SER A 43 -3.95 -60.76 -4.86
CA SER A 43 -4.41 -60.24 -6.14
C SER A 43 -4.89 -58.84 -5.87
N VAL A 44 -4.03 -57.86 -6.14
CA VAL A 44 -4.43 -56.46 -6.11
C VAL A 44 -5.53 -56.34 -7.12
N ASP A 45 -6.75 -56.14 -6.60
CA ASP A 45 -7.89 -55.95 -7.45
C ASP A 45 -7.62 -54.77 -8.36
N LEU A 46 -7.34 -55.04 -9.62
CA LEU A 46 -6.94 -54.04 -10.61
C LEU A 46 -8.02 -52.94 -10.72
N GLU A 47 -9.26 -53.30 -10.50
CA GLU A 47 -10.40 -52.38 -10.55
C GLU A 47 -10.35 -51.37 -9.39
N SER A 48 -10.11 -51.84 -8.17
CA SER A 48 -9.92 -51.01 -6.98
C SER A 48 -8.70 -50.08 -7.09
N TYR A 49 -7.61 -50.59 -7.71
CA TYR A 49 -6.42 -49.76 -7.97
C TYR A 49 -6.70 -48.66 -9.00
N MET A 50 -7.45 -49.00 -10.07
CA MET A 50 -7.85 -48.05 -11.12
C MET A 50 -8.78 -46.96 -10.57
N GLU A 51 -9.74 -47.31 -9.69
CA GLU A 51 -10.63 -46.36 -9.02
C GLU A 51 -9.87 -45.42 -8.09
N SER A 52 -8.94 -45.93 -7.31
CA SER A 52 -8.07 -45.11 -6.46
C SER A 52 -7.23 -44.11 -7.29
N LEU A 53 -6.63 -44.57 -8.37
CA LEU A 53 -5.84 -43.72 -9.26
C LEU A 53 -6.71 -42.64 -9.94
N ALA A 54 -7.92 -42.98 -10.36
CA ALA A 54 -8.86 -42.00 -10.94
C ALA A 54 -9.30 -40.98 -9.90
N GLY A 55 -9.49 -41.38 -8.64
CA GLY A 55 -9.76 -40.47 -7.52
C GLY A 55 -8.61 -39.50 -7.25
N ASP A 56 -7.38 -40.01 -7.24
CA ASP A 56 -6.19 -39.19 -7.02
C ASP A 56 -5.98 -38.18 -8.16
N ILE A 57 -6.16 -38.62 -9.41
CA ILE A 57 -6.08 -37.71 -10.58
C ILE A 57 -7.14 -36.63 -10.52
N SER A 58 -8.41 -37.01 -10.17
CA SER A 58 -9.50 -36.03 -10.04
C SER A 58 -9.23 -35.02 -8.94
N SER A 59 -8.68 -35.46 -7.81
CA SER A 59 -8.30 -34.56 -6.71
C SER A 59 -7.16 -33.62 -7.05
N LEU A 60 -6.17 -34.07 -7.81
CA LEU A 60 -5.07 -33.27 -8.32
C LEU A 60 -5.57 -32.22 -9.31
N LEU A 61 -6.42 -32.58 -10.26
CA LEU A 61 -7.02 -31.65 -11.22
C LEU A 61 -7.87 -30.58 -10.52
N ALA A 62 -8.69 -30.97 -9.54
CA ALA A 62 -9.48 -30.02 -8.76
C ALA A 62 -8.60 -29.06 -7.92
N ALA A 63 -7.48 -29.56 -7.40
CA ALA A 63 -6.51 -28.73 -6.69
C ALA A 63 -5.80 -27.73 -7.63
N GLU A 64 -5.48 -28.17 -8.83
CA GLU A 64 -4.84 -27.32 -9.86
C GLU A 64 -5.79 -26.23 -10.37
N GLU A 65 -7.05 -26.58 -10.66
CA GLU A 65 -8.09 -25.59 -11.01
C GLU A 65 -8.31 -24.56 -9.89
N LYS A 66 -8.39 -25.01 -8.65
CA LYS A 66 -8.51 -24.12 -7.50
C LYS A 66 -7.30 -23.19 -7.35
N ALA A 67 -6.09 -23.72 -7.54
CA ALA A 67 -4.88 -22.91 -7.51
C ALA A 67 -4.85 -21.86 -8.63
N ALA A 68 -5.26 -22.23 -9.84
CA ALA A 68 -5.38 -21.32 -10.98
C ALA A 68 -6.41 -20.20 -10.73
N LEU A 69 -7.58 -20.55 -10.18
CA LEU A 69 -8.60 -19.56 -9.80
C LEU A 69 -8.10 -18.59 -8.72
N LEU A 70 -7.38 -19.09 -7.71
CA LEU A 70 -6.79 -18.25 -6.67
C LEU A 70 -5.69 -17.33 -7.22
N ALA A 71 -4.88 -17.82 -8.15
CA ALA A 71 -3.86 -17.02 -8.83
C ALA A 71 -4.51 -15.89 -9.64
N SER A 72 -5.51 -16.21 -10.47
CA SER A 72 -6.28 -15.22 -11.24
C SER A 72 -6.97 -14.18 -10.35
N ALA A 73 -7.54 -14.61 -9.22
CA ALA A 73 -8.15 -13.69 -8.26
C ALA A 73 -7.13 -12.76 -7.57
N ARG A 74 -5.89 -13.24 -7.37
CA ARG A 74 -4.79 -12.41 -6.86
C ARG A 74 -4.35 -11.38 -7.89
N GLU A 75 -4.10 -11.79 -9.12
CA GLU A 75 -3.74 -10.90 -10.21
C GLU A 75 -4.78 -9.80 -10.43
N LEU A 76 -6.07 -10.15 -10.40
CA LEU A 76 -7.15 -9.19 -10.53
C LEU A 76 -7.16 -8.18 -9.37
N ARG A 77 -6.98 -8.63 -8.13
CA ARG A 77 -6.88 -7.75 -6.95
C ARG A 77 -5.66 -6.83 -7.01
N GLU A 78 -4.52 -7.33 -7.46
CA GLU A 78 -3.31 -6.53 -7.64
C GLU A 78 -3.53 -5.46 -8.72
N ALA A 79 -4.14 -5.83 -9.84
CA ALA A 79 -4.49 -4.89 -10.91
C ALA A 79 -5.50 -3.83 -10.47
N GLU A 80 -6.51 -4.20 -9.67
CA GLU A 80 -7.45 -3.25 -9.07
C GLU A 80 -6.76 -2.34 -8.06
N SER A 81 -5.92 -2.89 -7.19
CA SER A 81 -5.17 -2.11 -6.18
C SER A 81 -4.22 -1.10 -6.82
N ALA A 82 -3.60 -1.45 -7.95
CA ALA A 82 -2.70 -0.56 -8.68
C ALA A 82 -3.43 0.67 -9.29
N ARG A 83 -4.75 0.62 -9.41
CA ARG A 83 -5.57 1.74 -9.91
C ARG A 83 -6.02 2.70 -8.81
N ILE A 84 -5.95 2.28 -7.55
CA ILE A 84 -6.41 3.08 -6.41
C ILE A 84 -5.34 4.13 -6.09
N CYS A 85 -5.67 5.41 -6.27
CA CYS A 85 -4.80 6.49 -5.84
C CYS A 85 -5.03 6.85 -4.35
N LEU A 86 -4.12 7.65 -3.78
CA LEU A 86 -4.23 8.08 -2.38
C LEU A 86 -5.55 8.81 -2.09
N ALA A 87 -6.04 9.61 -3.05
CA ALA A 87 -7.32 10.29 -2.91
C ALA A 87 -8.49 9.30 -2.82
N ASP A 88 -8.47 8.19 -3.58
CA ASP A 88 -9.50 7.15 -3.52
C ASP A 88 -9.50 6.45 -2.16
N TYR A 89 -8.32 6.12 -1.65
CA TYR A 89 -8.17 5.55 -0.32
C TYR A 89 -8.74 6.47 0.76
N LEU A 90 -8.42 7.77 0.70
CA LEU A 90 -8.90 8.77 1.66
C LEU A 90 -10.41 9.00 1.57
N ARG A 91 -11.03 8.88 0.39
CA ARG A 91 -12.50 8.93 0.24
C ARG A 91 -13.20 7.83 1.02
N GLY A 92 -12.61 6.65 1.05
CA GLY A 92 -13.10 5.55 1.90
C GLY A 92 -13.03 5.83 3.40
N GLN A 93 -12.33 6.88 3.82
CA GLN A 93 -12.18 7.29 5.22
C GLN A 93 -13.01 8.55 5.59
N VAL A 94 -13.86 9.04 4.69
CA VAL A 94 -14.72 10.22 4.96
C VAL A 94 -15.61 9.97 6.17
N GLY A 95 -15.67 10.95 7.06
CA GLY A 95 -16.33 10.85 8.38
C GLY A 95 -15.49 10.22 9.47
N GLY A 96 -14.41 9.52 9.12
CA GLY A 96 -13.44 8.93 10.04
C GLY A 96 -12.37 9.92 10.50
N VAL A 97 -11.62 9.52 11.52
CA VAL A 97 -10.45 10.25 12.02
C VAL A 97 -9.18 9.56 11.53
N VAL A 98 -8.30 10.35 10.95
CA VAL A 98 -6.99 9.89 10.48
C VAL A 98 -5.89 10.78 11.02
N GLU A 99 -4.72 10.21 11.23
CA GLU A 99 -3.48 10.95 11.47
C GLU A 99 -2.78 11.16 10.13
N LEU A 100 -2.62 12.41 9.73
CA LEU A 100 -1.90 12.80 8.52
C LEU A 100 -0.54 13.37 8.88
N THR A 101 0.50 12.90 8.22
CA THR A 101 1.83 13.54 8.22
C THR A 101 2.02 14.21 6.87
N THR A 102 2.25 15.51 6.87
CA THR A 102 2.54 16.29 5.67
C THR A 102 4.04 16.47 5.46
N ARG A 103 4.46 17.10 4.35
CA ARG A 103 5.88 17.40 4.06
C ARG A 103 6.60 18.18 5.16
N GLU A 104 5.88 18.92 5.99
CA GLU A 104 6.43 19.59 7.17
C GLU A 104 6.95 18.59 8.24
N GLY A 105 6.61 17.30 8.13
CA GLY A 105 6.99 16.27 9.07
C GLY A 105 6.09 16.19 10.31
N GLN A 106 5.18 17.16 10.52
CA GLN A 106 4.26 17.15 11.65
C GLN A 106 3.06 16.26 11.36
N ALA A 107 2.74 15.39 12.32
CA ALA A 107 1.52 14.61 12.30
C ALA A 107 0.37 15.41 12.94
N SER A 108 -0.81 15.33 12.34
CA SER A 108 -2.04 15.95 12.85
C SER A 108 -3.22 15.02 12.70
N GLU A 109 -4.03 14.89 13.75
CA GLU A 109 -5.30 14.16 13.71
C GLU A 109 -6.39 15.04 13.10
N LEU A 110 -7.05 14.53 12.07
CA LEU A 110 -8.13 15.22 11.37
C LEU A 110 -9.30 14.26 11.13
N ARG A 111 -10.52 14.74 11.36
CA ARG A 111 -11.71 14.09 10.83
C ARG A 111 -11.87 14.49 9.37
N ILE A 112 -11.89 13.52 8.47
CA ILE A 112 -12.07 13.77 7.04
C ILE A 112 -13.52 14.21 6.78
N VAL A 113 -13.68 15.37 6.17
CA VAL A 113 -14.98 15.93 5.79
C VAL A 113 -15.25 15.69 4.32
N GLU A 114 -14.26 15.97 3.47
CA GLU A 114 -14.39 15.87 2.02
C GLU A 114 -13.04 15.57 1.38
N VAL A 115 -13.04 14.79 0.30
CA VAL A 115 -11.84 14.45 -0.46
C VAL A 115 -12.11 14.58 -1.96
N ALA A 116 -11.44 15.53 -2.59
CA ALA A 116 -11.36 15.66 -4.05
C ALA A 116 -10.12 14.93 -4.60
N GLN A 117 -9.90 15.03 -5.91
CA GLN A 117 -8.74 14.41 -6.54
C GLN A 117 -7.42 15.02 -6.07
N THR A 118 -7.38 16.33 -5.83
CA THR A 118 -6.14 17.08 -5.56
C THR A 118 -6.06 17.64 -4.15
N TRP A 119 -7.13 17.57 -3.35
CA TRP A 119 -7.17 18.12 -2.00
C TRP A 119 -8.08 17.33 -1.07
N LEU A 120 -7.87 17.52 0.22
CA LEU A 120 -8.63 16.99 1.32
C LEU A 120 -9.05 18.14 2.24
N LEU A 121 -10.32 18.14 2.66
CA LEU A 121 -10.82 18.99 3.73
C LEU A 121 -11.00 18.14 4.99
N GLY A 122 -10.36 18.53 6.06
CA GLY A 122 -10.47 17.90 7.38
C GLY A 122 -10.87 18.89 8.45
N GLU A 123 -11.38 18.36 9.55
CA GLU A 123 -11.64 19.11 10.78
C GLU A 123 -10.74 18.60 11.89
N GLY A 124 -9.89 19.49 12.41
CA GLY A 124 -9.13 19.29 13.64
C GLY A 124 -9.81 20.01 14.81
N TYR A 125 -9.07 20.13 15.91
CA TYR A 125 -9.51 20.85 17.09
C TYR A 125 -9.77 22.34 16.75
N GLN A 126 -11.04 22.76 16.73
CA GLN A 126 -11.52 24.13 16.44
C GLN A 126 -11.12 24.72 15.08
N ARG A 127 -10.52 23.95 14.18
CA ARG A 127 -10.07 24.43 12.87
C ARG A 127 -10.52 23.52 11.75
N ARG A 128 -10.79 24.14 10.59
CA ARG A 128 -10.86 23.43 9.31
C ARG A 128 -9.53 23.50 8.63
N VAL A 129 -9.11 22.38 8.07
CA VAL A 129 -7.80 22.23 7.45
C VAL A 129 -7.99 21.75 6.02
N LEU A 130 -7.53 22.52 5.07
CA LEU A 130 -7.43 22.14 3.66
C LEU A 130 -6.00 21.68 3.37
N VAL A 131 -5.85 20.45 2.88
CA VAL A 131 -4.55 19.84 2.60
C VAL A 131 -4.50 19.38 1.14
N PRO A 132 -3.52 19.82 0.34
CA PRO A 132 -3.26 19.23 -0.97
C PRO A 132 -2.88 17.75 -0.82
N VAL A 133 -3.45 16.86 -1.64
CA VAL A 133 -3.12 15.42 -1.60
C VAL A 133 -1.62 15.22 -1.85
N SER A 134 -1.01 16.03 -2.72
CA SER A 134 0.43 16.01 -3.00
C SER A 134 1.32 16.37 -1.80
N ALA A 135 0.79 17.04 -0.79
CA ALA A 135 1.52 17.37 0.43
C ALA A 135 1.47 16.28 1.50
N ILE A 136 0.63 15.26 1.32
CA ILE A 136 0.47 14.16 2.28
C ILE A 136 1.59 13.14 2.06
N MET A 137 2.37 12.89 3.11
CA MET A 137 3.49 11.93 3.09
C MET A 137 3.11 10.60 3.75
N ARG A 138 2.22 10.62 4.74
CA ARG A 138 1.79 9.43 5.46
C ARG A 138 0.37 9.59 5.98
N VAL A 139 -0.37 8.50 5.95
CA VAL A 139 -1.71 8.38 6.54
C VAL A 139 -1.70 7.21 7.52
N ARG A 140 -2.19 7.43 8.73
CA ARG A 140 -2.48 6.37 9.72
C ARG A 140 -3.94 6.49 10.14
N GLN A 141 -4.55 5.37 10.44
CA GLN A 141 -5.87 5.40 11.08
C GLN A 141 -5.70 6.03 12.47
N GLY A 142 -6.50 7.04 12.76
CA GLY A 142 -6.47 7.73 14.03
C GLY A 142 -6.89 6.82 15.19
N SER A 143 -6.49 7.20 16.40
CA SER A 143 -6.75 6.46 17.64
C SER A 143 -8.21 6.47 18.09
N ALA A 144 -9.04 7.30 17.49
CA ALA A 144 -10.47 7.33 17.78
C ALA A 144 -11.09 5.96 17.44
N ARG A 145 -11.43 5.24 18.50
CA ARG A 145 -12.12 3.93 18.52
C ARG A 145 -12.89 3.73 17.21
N ARG A 146 -12.70 2.55 16.61
CA ARG A 146 -13.52 1.96 15.56
C ARG A 146 -15.03 2.10 15.88
N GLY A 147 -15.53 3.32 15.84
CA GLY A 147 -16.95 3.59 15.69
C GLY A 147 -17.27 3.01 14.33
N ARG A 148 -18.10 1.97 14.33
CA ARG A 148 -18.68 1.30 13.18
C ARG A 148 -18.54 2.18 11.93
N GLN A 149 -17.61 1.80 11.05
CA GLN A 149 -17.61 2.25 9.66
C GLN A 149 -18.98 1.86 9.09
N ARG A 150 -19.94 2.74 9.27
CA ARG A 150 -21.13 2.73 8.49
C ARG A 150 -20.69 3.24 7.13
N ASN A 151 -20.40 2.29 6.24
CA ASN A 151 -20.37 2.51 4.81
C ASN A 151 -21.79 2.97 4.42
N GLU A 152 -22.17 4.18 4.79
CA GLU A 152 -23.14 4.92 4.03
C GLU A 152 -22.48 5.10 2.69
N ARG A 153 -22.95 4.33 1.72
CA ARG A 153 -22.68 4.54 0.32
C ARG A 153 -23.05 5.99 0.05
N VAL A 154 -22.05 6.87 0.14
CA VAL A 154 -22.19 8.27 -0.27
C VAL A 154 -22.59 8.20 -1.73
N ASP A 155 -23.72 8.80 -2.05
CA ASP A 155 -24.33 8.68 -3.37
C ASP A 155 -23.34 9.20 -4.42
N MET A 156 -22.79 8.30 -5.24
CA MET A 156 -21.72 8.57 -6.21
C MET A 156 -22.09 9.67 -7.22
N ARG A 157 -23.35 10.05 -7.30
CA ARG A 157 -23.83 11.08 -8.24
C ARG A 157 -23.63 12.50 -7.74
N GLU A 158 -23.75 12.76 -6.44
CA GLU A 158 -23.44 14.07 -5.86
C GLU A 158 -21.93 14.33 -5.74
N LEU A 159 -21.14 13.28 -5.57
CA LEU A 159 -19.67 13.34 -5.57
C LEU A 159 -19.07 13.72 -6.93
N GLY A 160 -19.77 13.51 -8.04
CA GLY A 160 -19.20 13.61 -9.39
C GLY A 160 -18.66 15.00 -9.76
N ILE A 161 -19.22 16.07 -9.20
CA ILE A 161 -18.76 17.45 -9.47
C ILE A 161 -17.67 17.86 -8.48
N ALA A 162 -17.84 17.56 -7.18
CA ALA A 162 -16.84 17.87 -6.16
C ALA A 162 -15.51 17.13 -6.40
N MET A 163 -15.57 15.90 -6.90
CA MET A 163 -14.37 15.07 -7.21
C MET A 163 -13.45 15.68 -8.28
N ARG A 164 -13.98 16.50 -9.18
CA ARG A 164 -13.23 17.14 -10.28
C ARG A 164 -12.72 18.54 -9.93
N LEU A 165 -13.10 19.07 -8.78
CA LEU A 165 -12.70 20.41 -8.40
C LEU A 165 -11.20 20.43 -8.03
N GLU A 166 -10.45 21.25 -8.73
CA GLU A 166 -9.09 21.58 -8.37
C GLU A 166 -9.06 22.36 -7.05
N ILE A 167 -7.91 22.36 -6.38
CA ILE A 167 -7.70 23.08 -5.11
C ILE A 167 -8.05 24.58 -5.20
N ASN A 168 -8.00 25.13 -6.39
CA ASN A 168 -8.37 26.54 -6.65
C ASN A 168 -9.83 26.86 -6.29
N ALA A 169 -10.73 25.88 -6.39
CA ALA A 169 -12.14 26.08 -6.07
C ALA A 169 -12.36 26.38 -4.58
N PRO A 170 -11.92 25.53 -3.63
CA PRO A 170 -12.03 25.85 -2.21
C PRO A 170 -11.21 27.10 -1.81
N LEU A 171 -10.07 27.36 -2.45
CA LEU A 171 -9.29 28.58 -2.19
C LEU A 171 -10.04 29.84 -2.58
N ARG A 172 -10.69 29.87 -3.75
CA ARG A 172 -11.55 30.99 -4.16
C ARG A 172 -12.76 31.14 -3.24
N ALA A 173 -13.30 30.04 -2.73
CA ALA A 173 -14.40 30.11 -1.73
C ALA A 173 -13.90 30.74 -0.42
N LEU A 174 -12.69 30.44 0.03
CA LEU A 174 -12.07 31.08 1.19
C LEU A 174 -11.78 32.57 0.95
N ALA A 175 -11.27 32.92 -0.21
CA ALA A 175 -11.02 34.32 -0.61
C ALA A 175 -12.32 35.15 -0.56
N ARG A 176 -13.42 34.64 -1.14
CA ARG A 176 -14.74 35.31 -1.10
C ARG A 176 -15.26 35.56 0.32
N LYS A 177 -14.97 34.63 1.26
CA LYS A 177 -15.37 34.79 2.66
C LYS A 177 -14.53 35.81 3.43
N ASN A 178 -13.44 36.29 2.85
CA ASN A 178 -12.53 37.27 3.42
C ASN A 178 -12.03 36.92 4.84
N ARG A 179 -11.98 35.61 5.16
CA ARG A 179 -11.55 35.13 6.47
C ARG A 179 -10.04 35.10 6.56
N ARG A 180 -9.52 35.30 7.78
CA ARG A 180 -8.10 35.09 8.06
C ARG A 180 -7.79 33.61 7.97
N VAL A 181 -6.72 33.27 7.22
CA VAL A 181 -6.20 31.94 7.05
C VAL A 181 -4.77 31.85 7.59
N TYR A 182 -4.37 30.65 7.98
CA TYR A 182 -3.00 30.31 8.33
C TYR A 182 -2.51 29.32 7.29
N ILE A 183 -1.45 29.69 6.57
CA ILE A 183 -0.88 28.92 5.47
C ILE A 183 0.47 28.37 5.90
N THR A 184 0.62 27.06 5.83
CA THR A 184 1.92 26.41 5.88
C THR A 184 2.35 26.13 4.44
N HIS A 185 3.51 26.61 4.08
CA HIS A 185 4.10 26.53 2.75
C HIS A 185 5.56 26.13 2.87
N GLU A 186 6.16 25.56 1.82
CA GLU A 186 7.59 25.21 1.81
C GLU A 186 8.51 26.44 2.07
N ALA A 187 8.07 27.63 1.65
CA ALA A 187 8.78 28.89 1.90
C ALA A 187 8.58 29.44 3.33
N GLY A 188 7.76 28.81 4.19
CA GLY A 188 7.51 29.25 5.55
C GLY A 188 6.03 29.27 5.93
N ARG A 189 5.72 29.99 7.01
CA ARG A 189 4.35 30.14 7.54
C ARG A 189 3.85 31.55 7.31
N PHE A 190 2.64 31.66 6.78
CA PHE A 190 2.00 32.90 6.44
C PHE A 190 0.62 32.99 7.10
N SER A 191 0.22 34.19 7.46
CA SER A 191 -1.13 34.45 7.96
C SER A 191 -1.73 35.69 7.28
N GLY A 192 -3.02 35.69 7.06
CA GLY A 192 -3.67 36.84 6.42
C GLY A 192 -4.96 36.45 5.71
N GLN A 193 -5.36 37.26 4.77
CA GLN A 193 -6.53 37.05 3.92
C GLN A 193 -6.08 36.75 2.50
N ILE A 194 -6.67 35.73 1.89
CA ILE A 194 -6.46 35.43 0.47
C ILE A 194 -7.19 36.50 -0.34
N ARG A 195 -6.49 37.20 -1.20
CA ARG A 195 -7.03 38.25 -2.08
C ARG A 195 -7.33 37.74 -3.47
N HIS A 196 -6.36 37.05 -4.05
CA HIS A 196 -6.49 36.50 -5.39
C HIS A 196 -6.05 35.04 -5.42
N VAL A 197 -6.66 34.26 -6.29
CA VAL A 197 -6.30 32.87 -6.56
C VAL A 197 -6.18 32.70 -8.06
N GLY A 198 -4.97 32.55 -8.52
CA GLY A 198 -4.60 32.25 -9.91
C GLY A 198 -4.76 30.76 -10.23
N ARG A 199 -4.13 30.34 -11.31
CA ARG A 199 -4.11 28.93 -11.72
C ARG A 199 -3.19 28.10 -10.83
N ASP A 200 -2.01 28.61 -10.51
CA ASP A 200 -0.90 27.95 -9.83
C ASP A 200 -0.30 28.77 -8.69
N TRP A 201 -0.96 29.86 -8.30
CA TRP A 201 -0.53 30.78 -7.24
C TRP A 201 -1.74 31.33 -6.47
N LEU A 202 -1.47 31.84 -5.29
CA LEU A 202 -2.40 32.67 -4.50
C LEU A 202 -1.70 33.91 -3.97
N GLU A 203 -2.46 35.00 -3.79
CA GLU A 203 -2.02 36.20 -3.13
C GLU A 203 -2.59 36.26 -1.72
N ILE A 204 -1.73 36.43 -0.72
CA ILE A 204 -2.11 36.62 0.68
C ILE A 204 -1.67 38.01 1.13
N ARG A 205 -2.54 38.66 1.91
CA ARG A 205 -2.26 39.94 2.54
C ARG A 205 -2.51 39.85 4.03
N ASP A 206 -1.50 40.18 4.84
CA ASP A 206 -1.66 40.38 6.27
C ASP A 206 -1.82 41.89 6.53
N SER A 207 -2.98 42.29 7.02
CA SER A 207 -3.27 43.67 7.37
C SER A 207 -2.44 44.18 8.58
N ALA A 208 -1.89 43.26 9.37
CA ALA A 208 -1.08 43.59 10.54
C ALA A 208 0.43 43.65 10.24
N ALA A 209 0.87 43.23 9.06
CA ALA A 209 2.26 43.22 8.66
C ALA A 209 2.56 44.38 7.67
N PRO A 210 3.65 45.14 7.85
CA PRO A 210 4.04 46.19 6.94
C PRO A 210 4.55 45.67 5.57
N THR A 211 4.74 44.34 5.46
CA THR A 211 5.09 43.67 4.21
C THR A 211 3.86 43.64 3.29
N GLY A 212 4.01 44.15 2.08
CA GLY A 212 2.97 44.18 1.06
C GLY A 212 2.34 42.81 0.77
N PRO A 213 1.48 42.68 -0.25
CA PRO A 213 0.91 41.41 -0.64
C PRO A 213 2.03 40.43 -1.03
N GLN A 214 1.84 39.17 -0.65
CA GLN A 214 2.78 38.09 -0.94
C GLN A 214 2.13 37.08 -1.90
N ILE A 215 2.87 36.64 -2.90
CA ILE A 215 2.43 35.64 -3.86
C ILE A 215 3.08 34.31 -3.49
N LEU A 216 2.25 33.28 -3.30
CA LEU A 216 2.67 31.93 -2.96
C LEU A 216 2.30 30.97 -4.08
N ALA A 217 3.24 30.16 -4.55
CA ALA A 217 3.01 29.11 -5.53
C ALA A 217 2.19 27.96 -4.90
N LEU A 218 1.18 27.45 -5.58
CA LEU A 218 0.38 26.33 -5.06
C LEU A 218 1.16 25.03 -4.96
N SER A 219 2.23 24.85 -5.74
CA SER A 219 3.10 23.67 -5.69
C SER A 219 3.79 23.49 -4.34
N GLY A 220 4.12 24.60 -3.67
CA GLY A 220 4.73 24.59 -2.32
C GLY A 220 3.72 24.61 -1.18
N LEU A 221 2.42 24.58 -1.46
CA LEU A 221 1.38 24.59 -0.45
C LEU A 221 1.34 23.27 0.32
N ILE A 222 1.41 23.33 1.65
CA ILE A 222 1.35 22.16 2.52
C ILE A 222 -0.02 22.04 3.19
N ARG A 223 -0.52 23.11 3.78
CA ARG A 223 -1.87 23.14 4.37
C ARG A 223 -2.38 24.57 4.56
N ILE A 224 -3.68 24.71 4.61
CA ILE A 224 -4.36 25.96 4.99
C ILE A 224 -5.29 25.67 6.13
N GLU A 225 -5.22 26.47 7.17
CA GLU A 225 -6.09 26.37 8.34
C GLU A 225 -6.99 27.60 8.46
N THR A 226 -8.24 27.38 8.83
CA THR A 226 -9.20 28.44 9.16
C THR A 226 -9.87 28.14 10.49
N ASN A 227 -10.22 29.15 11.25
CA ASN A 227 -11.08 28.97 12.42
C ASN A 227 -12.48 28.54 11.94
N LYS A 228 -13.15 27.71 12.73
CA LYS A 228 -14.56 27.31 12.49
C LYS A 228 -15.51 28.50 12.56
#